data_adf8c721566cd7d27c27fa3058fc334c
#
_entry.id   adf8c721566cd7d27c27fa3058fc334c
#
_cell.length_a   1.000
_cell.length_b   1.000
_cell.length_c   1.000
_cell.angle_alpha   90.00
_cell.angle_beta   90.00
_cell.angle_gamma   90.00
#
_symmetry.space_group_name_H-M   'P 1'
#
loop_
_entity.id
_entity.type
_entity.pdbx_description
1 polymer ?
#
loop_
_entity_poly.entity_id
_entity_poly.type
_entity_poly.pdbx_seq_one_letter_code
_entity_poly.pdbx_strand_id
1 'polypeptide(L)'
;ARAAGAPYIAGDVGPTGALLEPMGTMSFEEAYDLFAEQVRAVAAAGCDVVLIETMADLREAKAALLAAQENCDLPVFATMTFGEDGRTFLGTSPEVAAEVLSGMGAHAVGLNCSLGPAELLGAAQDTAHRSRCPLMVQPNAGLPRVQDGVTVFDVSPEDFAAAMEDMLDAGASIIGGCCGTSPEYTRQLRRMADTRRAPTPRAYEPACVLCSAQEAVVLPVGVPRIAVIGERINPTGKPKLKAALRAGDLDYLVGEAVSQQELGAE
;
A
#
# COMPACT_ATOMS: atom_id res chain seq x y z
N ALA A 1 -4.95 25.67 -2.93
CA ALA A 1 -5.82 24.73 -3.65
C ALA A 1 -7.26 25.28 -3.74
N ARG A 2 -7.98 25.58 -2.62
CA ARG A 2 -9.36 26.10 -2.67
C ARG A 2 -9.46 27.40 -3.48
N ALA A 3 -8.54 28.35 -3.28
CA ALA A 3 -8.51 29.60 -4.06
C ALA A 3 -8.28 29.37 -5.57
N ALA A 4 -7.73 28.22 -5.96
CA ALA A 4 -7.58 27.82 -7.35
C ALA A 4 -8.78 26.98 -7.88
N GLY A 5 -9.84 26.84 -7.10
CA GLY A 5 -11.08 26.16 -7.50
C GLY A 5 -11.03 24.63 -7.35
N ALA A 6 -10.08 24.07 -6.62
CA ALA A 6 -10.07 22.63 -6.35
C ALA A 6 -11.32 22.25 -5.51
N PRO A 7 -12.14 21.28 -5.97
CA PRO A 7 -13.34 20.87 -5.25
C PRO A 7 -13.01 20.15 -3.95
N TYR A 8 -11.94 19.36 -3.94
CA TYR A 8 -11.44 18.65 -2.76
C TYR A 8 -9.95 18.88 -2.59
N ILE A 9 -9.49 18.85 -1.36
CA ILE A 9 -8.09 19.04 -0.99
C ILE A 9 -7.63 17.84 -0.18
N ALA A 10 -6.64 17.13 -0.68
CA ALA A 10 -5.92 16.11 0.06
C ALA A 10 -4.80 16.75 0.88
N GLY A 11 -4.72 16.39 2.16
CA GLY A 11 -3.55 16.66 3.00
C GLY A 11 -2.58 15.50 2.82
N ASP A 12 -1.43 15.79 2.27
CA ASP A 12 -0.40 14.82 1.94
C ASP A 12 0.45 14.46 3.15
N VAL A 13 0.67 13.16 3.36
CA VAL A 13 1.48 12.58 4.43
C VAL A 13 2.41 11.53 3.82
N GLY A 14 3.66 11.90 3.61
CA GLY A 14 4.70 11.02 3.07
C GLY A 14 5.44 10.23 4.16
N PRO A 15 6.37 9.31 3.77
CA PRO A 15 7.15 8.53 4.71
C PRO A 15 8.12 9.39 5.53
N THR A 16 8.47 8.92 6.72
CA THR A 16 9.43 9.58 7.62
C THR A 16 10.86 9.61 7.06
N GLY A 17 11.17 8.72 6.12
CA GLY A 17 12.51 8.52 5.60
C GLY A 17 13.41 7.65 6.48
N ALA A 18 12.89 7.15 7.61
CA ALA A 18 13.57 6.21 8.47
C ALA A 18 12.95 4.80 8.37
N LEU A 19 13.75 3.78 8.59
CA LEU A 19 13.24 2.41 8.70
C LEU A 19 12.79 2.14 10.13
N LEU A 20 11.65 1.46 10.26
CA LEU A 20 11.14 1.02 11.54
C LEU A 20 11.89 -0.24 12.03
N GLU A 21 11.90 -0.43 13.34
CA GLU A 21 12.40 -1.66 13.94
C GLU A 21 11.71 -2.92 13.38
N PRO A 22 12.39 -4.05 13.20
CA PRO A 22 13.80 -4.30 13.54
C PRO A 22 14.80 -3.93 12.43
N MET A 23 14.34 -3.45 11.25
CA MET A 23 15.20 -3.13 10.11
C MET A 23 15.91 -1.77 10.26
N GLY A 24 15.36 -0.89 11.07
CA GLY A 24 15.91 0.41 11.43
C GLY A 24 15.86 0.63 12.94
N THR A 25 15.85 1.90 13.35
CA THR A 25 15.91 2.30 14.76
C THR A 25 14.67 3.02 15.27
N MET A 26 13.72 3.36 14.37
CA MET A 26 12.49 4.03 14.75
C MET A 26 11.47 3.01 15.29
N SER A 27 10.90 3.25 16.46
CA SER A 27 9.81 2.42 16.97
C SER A 27 8.51 2.68 16.22
N PHE A 28 7.55 1.76 16.31
CA PHE A 28 6.22 1.96 15.73
C PHE A 28 5.49 3.13 16.40
N GLU A 29 5.65 3.27 17.70
CA GLU A 29 5.05 4.34 18.50
C GLU A 29 5.61 5.71 18.14
N GLU A 30 6.93 5.82 17.91
CA GLU A 30 7.54 7.08 17.44
C GLU A 30 7.00 7.47 16.06
N ALA A 31 6.90 6.53 15.12
CA ALA A 31 6.32 6.79 13.80
C ALA A 31 4.85 7.22 13.93
N TYR A 32 4.05 6.53 14.76
CA TYR A 32 2.66 6.89 15.03
C TYR A 32 2.54 8.34 15.56
N ASP A 33 3.36 8.72 16.53
CA ASP A 33 3.29 10.06 17.13
C ASP A 33 3.62 11.16 16.10
N LEU A 34 4.62 10.93 15.23
CA LEU A 34 4.98 11.84 14.14
C LEU A 34 3.82 12.01 13.14
N PHE A 35 3.19 10.90 12.73
CA PHE A 35 2.06 10.95 11.83
C PHE A 35 0.82 11.58 12.48
N ALA A 36 0.57 11.31 13.74
CA ALA A 36 -0.54 11.92 14.48
C ALA A 36 -0.42 13.45 14.56
N GLU A 37 0.80 13.99 14.72
CA GLU A 37 1.04 15.43 14.66
C GLU A 37 0.69 16.01 13.29
N GLN A 38 1.16 15.39 12.19
CA GLN A 38 0.87 15.84 10.82
C GLN A 38 -0.62 15.75 10.51
N VAL A 39 -1.27 14.64 10.87
CA VAL A 39 -2.70 14.42 10.60
C VAL A 39 -3.56 15.47 11.31
N ARG A 40 -3.25 15.80 12.58
CA ARG A 40 -3.96 16.88 13.30
C ARG A 40 -3.80 18.23 12.60
N ALA A 41 -2.60 18.53 12.07
CA ALA A 41 -2.37 19.76 11.31
C ALA A 41 -3.15 19.77 9.98
N VAL A 42 -3.17 18.64 9.25
CA VAL A 42 -3.93 18.46 8.01
C VAL A 42 -5.43 18.68 8.25
N ALA A 43 -5.98 18.06 9.29
CA ALA A 43 -7.39 18.21 9.65
C ALA A 43 -7.71 19.66 10.05
N ALA A 44 -6.88 20.29 10.89
CA ALA A 44 -7.05 21.68 11.31
C ALA A 44 -6.93 22.68 10.15
N ALA A 45 -6.16 22.36 9.10
CA ALA A 45 -6.06 23.16 7.88
C ALA A 45 -7.32 23.09 6.99
N GLY A 46 -8.29 22.25 7.31
CA GLY A 46 -9.54 22.08 6.58
C GLY A 46 -9.37 21.32 5.27
N CYS A 47 -8.47 20.34 5.23
CA CYS A 47 -8.42 19.36 4.14
C CYS A 47 -9.68 18.49 4.14
N ASP A 48 -9.97 17.85 3.00
CA ASP A 48 -11.15 17.01 2.82
C ASP A 48 -10.82 15.50 2.93
N VAL A 49 -9.53 15.15 2.79
CA VAL A 49 -9.02 13.78 2.85
C VAL A 49 -7.57 13.78 3.34
N VAL A 50 -7.18 12.77 4.08
CA VAL A 50 -5.76 12.47 4.38
C VAL A 50 -5.26 11.51 3.30
N LEU A 51 -4.19 11.89 2.60
CA LEU A 51 -3.51 11.03 1.62
C LEU A 51 -2.16 10.59 2.20
N ILE A 52 -2.09 9.34 2.61
CA ILE A 52 -0.84 8.68 2.99
C ILE A 52 -0.25 8.12 1.71
N GLU A 53 0.89 8.65 1.25
CA GLU A 53 1.44 8.23 -0.05
C GLU A 53 2.94 7.91 -0.03
N THR A 54 3.39 7.18 -1.05
CA THR A 54 4.80 6.83 -1.30
C THR A 54 5.40 5.96 -0.18
N MET A 55 4.57 5.19 0.53
CA MET A 55 5.04 4.32 1.61
C MET A 55 5.78 3.09 1.03
N ALA A 56 7.02 2.88 1.50
CA ALA A 56 7.88 1.75 1.09
C ALA A 56 7.91 0.61 2.13
N ASP A 57 7.38 0.88 3.32
CA ASP A 57 7.26 -0.06 4.44
C ASP A 57 5.80 -0.17 4.88
N LEU A 58 5.25 -1.40 4.83
CA LEU A 58 3.88 -1.68 5.26
C LEU A 58 3.68 -1.37 6.75
N ARG A 59 4.71 -1.55 7.58
CA ARG A 59 4.62 -1.25 9.01
C ARG A 59 4.51 0.24 9.26
N GLU A 60 5.24 1.06 8.51
CA GLU A 60 5.14 2.51 8.53
C GLU A 60 3.77 2.97 8.02
N ALA A 61 3.29 2.42 6.90
CA ALA A 61 1.96 2.71 6.37
C ALA A 61 0.85 2.39 7.37
N LYS A 62 0.99 1.30 8.15
CA LYS A 62 0.06 0.95 9.23
C LYS A 62 0.08 1.97 10.37
N ALA A 63 1.26 2.46 10.77
CA ALA A 63 1.37 3.49 11.80
C ALA A 63 0.70 4.80 11.35
N ALA A 64 0.93 5.22 10.10
CA ALA A 64 0.30 6.41 9.53
C ALA A 64 -1.23 6.27 9.42
N LEU A 65 -1.72 5.11 8.97
CA LEU A 65 -3.16 4.85 8.85
C LEU A 65 -3.85 4.84 10.22
N LEU A 66 -3.25 4.18 11.21
CA LEU A 66 -3.77 4.16 12.58
C LEU A 66 -3.79 5.57 13.17
N ALA A 67 -2.69 6.31 13.01
CA ALA A 67 -2.62 7.71 13.48
C ALA A 67 -3.70 8.58 12.83
N ALA A 68 -3.98 8.40 11.53
CA ALA A 68 -5.02 9.15 10.84
C ALA A 68 -6.42 8.82 11.38
N GLN A 69 -6.72 7.55 11.55
CA GLN A 69 -8.03 7.09 12.05
C GLN A 69 -8.32 7.52 13.50
N GLU A 70 -7.29 7.61 14.34
CA GLU A 70 -7.46 7.97 15.75
C GLU A 70 -7.40 9.47 16.02
N ASN A 71 -6.92 10.29 15.06
CA ASN A 71 -6.72 11.74 15.26
C ASN A 71 -7.56 12.64 14.36
N CYS A 72 -8.37 12.09 13.44
CA CYS A 72 -9.35 12.87 12.65
C CYS A 72 -10.47 11.99 12.10
N ASP A 73 -11.56 12.63 11.68
CA ASP A 73 -12.72 11.98 11.06
C ASP A 73 -12.70 12.07 9.52
N LEU A 74 -11.57 12.46 8.92
CA LEU A 74 -11.44 12.58 7.46
C LEU A 74 -11.30 11.20 6.81
N PRO A 75 -11.80 11.03 5.58
CA PRO A 75 -11.45 9.85 4.79
C PRO A 75 -9.92 9.72 4.65
N VAL A 76 -9.41 8.50 4.70
CA VAL A 76 -7.98 8.22 4.58
C VAL A 76 -7.74 7.37 3.35
N PHE A 77 -6.89 7.84 2.44
CA PHE A 77 -6.38 7.09 1.30
C PHE A 77 -4.93 6.68 1.59
N ALA A 78 -4.55 5.48 1.21
CA ALA A 78 -3.21 4.97 1.47
C ALA A 78 -2.61 4.33 0.22
N THR A 79 -1.46 4.83 -0.24
CA THR A 79 -0.73 4.28 -1.37
C THR A 79 0.68 3.87 -0.98
N MET A 80 1.15 2.80 -1.59
CA MET A 80 2.51 2.30 -1.42
C MET A 80 3.29 2.41 -2.73
N THR A 81 4.61 2.35 -2.64
CA THR A 81 5.51 2.37 -3.80
C THR A 81 6.14 1.00 -4.01
N PHE A 82 6.15 0.53 -5.26
CA PHE A 82 6.63 -0.80 -5.65
C PHE A 82 7.77 -0.67 -6.66
N GLY A 83 8.77 -1.54 -6.56
CA GLY A 83 9.86 -1.64 -7.52
C GLY A 83 9.49 -2.44 -8.77
N GLU A 84 10.45 -2.59 -9.70
CA GLU A 84 10.30 -3.37 -10.93
C GLU A 84 10.01 -4.85 -10.67
N ASP A 85 10.39 -5.36 -9.51
CA ASP A 85 10.10 -6.70 -9.03
C ASP A 85 8.66 -6.89 -8.51
N GLY A 86 7.84 -5.83 -8.56
CA GLY A 86 6.47 -5.80 -8.05
C GLY A 86 6.38 -5.82 -6.53
N ARG A 87 7.46 -5.52 -5.81
CA ARG A 87 7.47 -5.51 -4.34
C ARG A 87 7.91 -4.16 -3.78
N THR A 88 7.52 -3.86 -2.56
CA THR A 88 8.07 -2.70 -1.83
C THR A 88 9.52 -2.96 -1.44
N PHE A 89 10.23 -1.93 -0.98
CA PHE A 89 11.61 -2.05 -0.52
C PHE A 89 11.83 -3.16 0.52
N LEU A 90 10.87 -3.42 1.40
CA LEU A 90 10.93 -4.50 2.40
C LEU A 90 10.24 -5.80 1.96
N GLY A 91 9.90 -5.94 0.67
CA GLY A 91 9.42 -7.18 0.09
C GLY A 91 7.90 -7.42 0.19
N THR A 92 7.12 -6.42 0.60
CA THR A 92 5.66 -6.51 0.63
C THR A 92 5.09 -6.55 -0.78
N SER A 93 4.22 -7.51 -1.08
CA SER A 93 3.52 -7.58 -2.37
C SER A 93 2.32 -6.62 -2.42
N PRO A 94 1.86 -6.22 -3.64
CA PRO A 94 0.67 -5.39 -3.80
C PRO A 94 -0.59 -5.99 -3.17
N GLU A 95 -0.76 -7.30 -3.26
CA GLU A 95 -1.88 -8.03 -2.67
C GLU A 95 -1.89 -7.94 -1.15
N VAL A 96 -0.72 -8.11 -0.50
CA VAL A 96 -0.58 -7.98 0.96
C VAL A 96 -0.88 -6.55 1.39
N ALA A 97 -0.33 -5.55 0.68
CA ALA A 97 -0.58 -4.15 0.98
C ALA A 97 -2.09 -3.80 0.88
N ALA A 98 -2.74 -4.25 -0.21
CA ALA A 98 -4.17 -4.04 -0.42
C ALA A 98 -5.02 -4.70 0.67
N GLU A 99 -4.77 -5.98 0.98
CA GLU A 99 -5.52 -6.73 1.99
C GLU A 99 -5.37 -6.10 3.38
N VAL A 100 -4.15 -5.74 3.77
CA VAL A 100 -3.88 -5.17 5.08
C VAL A 100 -4.45 -3.76 5.22
N LEU A 101 -4.13 -2.85 4.30
CA LEU A 101 -4.55 -1.46 4.43
C LEU A 101 -6.07 -1.29 4.26
N SER A 102 -6.69 -2.00 3.30
CA SER A 102 -8.15 -1.98 3.17
C SER A 102 -8.85 -2.69 4.34
N GLY A 103 -8.25 -3.78 4.85
CA GLY A 103 -8.74 -4.48 6.04
C GLY A 103 -8.64 -3.65 7.32
N MET A 104 -7.67 -2.76 7.42
CA MET A 104 -7.55 -1.77 8.50
C MET A 104 -8.51 -0.56 8.34
N GLY A 105 -9.26 -0.46 7.24
CA GLY A 105 -10.26 0.57 7.05
C GLY A 105 -9.80 1.80 6.27
N ALA A 106 -8.75 1.70 5.46
CA ALA A 106 -8.46 2.73 4.46
C ALA A 106 -9.66 2.89 3.51
N HIS A 107 -10.00 4.13 3.16
CA HIS A 107 -11.13 4.45 2.28
C HIS A 107 -10.78 4.29 0.80
N ALA A 108 -9.50 4.36 0.46
CA ALA A 108 -8.93 3.95 -0.82
C ALA A 108 -7.53 3.41 -0.57
N VAL A 109 -7.11 2.43 -1.36
CA VAL A 109 -5.74 1.91 -1.36
C VAL A 109 -5.17 1.96 -2.76
N GLY A 110 -3.84 1.93 -2.87
CA GLY A 110 -3.24 1.94 -4.20
C GLY A 110 -1.73 2.05 -4.21
N LEU A 111 -1.25 2.60 -5.31
CA LEU A 111 0.17 2.71 -5.60
C LEU A 111 0.50 4.04 -6.27
N ASN A 112 1.65 4.57 -5.94
CA ASN A 112 2.15 5.81 -6.52
C ASN A 112 3.68 5.79 -6.62
N CYS A 113 4.20 6.68 -7.46
CA CYS A 113 5.63 6.90 -7.63
C CYS A 113 6.41 5.69 -8.18
N SER A 114 7.73 5.68 -8.05
CA SER A 114 8.71 4.66 -8.48
C SER A 114 8.78 4.47 -10.00
N LEU A 115 7.73 4.01 -10.62
CA LEU A 115 7.68 3.54 -12.00
C LEU A 115 6.68 4.33 -12.83
N GLY A 116 6.72 4.14 -14.15
CA GLY A 116 5.72 4.66 -15.08
C GLY A 116 4.45 3.80 -15.11
N PRO A 117 3.41 4.26 -15.85
CA PRO A 117 2.13 3.56 -15.86
C PRO A 117 2.22 2.14 -16.44
N ALA A 118 3.03 1.92 -17.45
CA ALA A 118 3.15 0.59 -18.07
C ALA A 118 3.76 -0.45 -17.10
N GLU A 119 4.80 -0.06 -16.37
CA GLU A 119 5.50 -0.92 -15.43
C GLU A 119 4.67 -1.22 -14.18
N LEU A 120 3.81 -0.29 -13.76
CA LEU A 120 2.95 -0.45 -12.58
C LEU A 120 1.67 -1.25 -12.83
N LEU A 121 1.34 -1.58 -14.09
CA LEU A 121 0.06 -2.23 -14.44
C LEU A 121 -0.16 -3.55 -13.69
N GLY A 122 0.86 -4.41 -13.63
CA GLY A 122 0.77 -5.68 -12.89
C GLY A 122 0.47 -5.47 -11.41
N ALA A 123 1.19 -4.57 -10.75
CA ALA A 123 0.96 -4.25 -9.35
C ALA A 123 -0.43 -3.63 -9.11
N ALA A 124 -0.95 -2.85 -10.05
CA ALA A 124 -2.31 -2.31 -9.99
C ALA A 124 -3.37 -3.41 -10.08
N GLN A 125 -3.19 -4.39 -10.96
CA GLN A 125 -4.07 -5.56 -11.10
C GLN A 125 -4.10 -6.40 -9.83
N ASP A 126 -2.94 -6.67 -9.25
CA ASP A 126 -2.79 -7.43 -8.00
C ASP A 126 -3.44 -6.70 -6.82
N THR A 127 -3.22 -5.38 -6.72
CA THR A 127 -3.89 -4.53 -5.71
C THR A 127 -5.40 -4.57 -5.88
N ALA A 128 -5.92 -4.41 -7.11
CA ALA A 128 -7.35 -4.44 -7.41
C ALA A 128 -8.00 -5.78 -7.05
N HIS A 129 -7.25 -6.87 -7.20
CA HIS A 129 -7.75 -8.22 -6.89
C HIS A 129 -8.06 -8.41 -5.41
N ARG A 130 -7.32 -7.76 -4.52
CA ARG A 130 -7.46 -7.92 -3.05
C ARG A 130 -8.04 -6.71 -2.33
N SER A 131 -8.19 -5.59 -3.00
CA SER A 131 -8.73 -4.38 -2.37
C SER A 131 -10.22 -4.51 -2.06
N ARG A 132 -10.60 -4.08 -0.86
CA ARG A 132 -11.99 -3.95 -0.40
C ARG A 132 -12.58 -2.56 -0.67
N CYS A 133 -11.76 -1.63 -1.15
CA CYS A 133 -12.09 -0.23 -1.38
C CYS A 133 -11.57 0.24 -2.74
N PRO A 134 -11.91 1.46 -3.18
CA PRO A 134 -11.44 2.03 -4.43
C PRO A 134 -9.92 1.95 -4.61
N LEU A 135 -9.47 1.63 -5.83
CA LEU A 135 -8.06 1.62 -6.20
C LEU A 135 -7.63 3.01 -6.69
N MET A 136 -6.54 3.51 -6.10
CA MET A 136 -5.88 4.76 -6.49
C MET A 136 -4.54 4.49 -7.16
N VAL A 137 -4.28 5.12 -8.33
CA VAL A 137 -3.03 4.94 -9.07
C VAL A 137 -2.47 6.28 -9.51
N GLN A 138 -1.22 6.57 -9.12
CA GLN A 138 -0.50 7.81 -9.41
C GLN A 138 0.94 7.51 -9.84
N PRO A 139 1.18 7.06 -11.09
CA PRO A 139 2.52 6.74 -11.59
C PRO A 139 3.39 8.00 -11.80
N ASN A 140 4.68 7.79 -11.98
CA ASN A 140 5.57 8.79 -12.53
C ASN A 140 5.34 8.98 -14.05
N ALA A 141 5.83 10.08 -14.59
CA ALA A 141 5.83 10.33 -16.04
C ALA A 141 6.89 9.46 -16.78
N GLY A 142 6.97 8.18 -16.46
CA GLY A 142 7.97 7.23 -16.90
C GLY A 142 9.07 6.99 -15.87
N LEU A 143 10.16 6.33 -16.29
CA LEU A 143 11.31 6.08 -15.44
C LEU A 143 12.21 7.33 -15.32
N PRO A 144 12.69 7.67 -14.10
CA PRO A 144 13.59 8.80 -13.93
C PRO A 144 14.92 8.53 -14.61
N ARG A 145 15.42 9.49 -15.41
CA ARG A 145 16.74 9.48 -16.02
C ARG A 145 17.51 10.76 -15.66
N VAL A 146 18.80 10.65 -15.54
CA VAL A 146 19.64 11.84 -15.33
C VAL A 146 20.19 12.30 -16.67
N GLN A 147 19.82 13.52 -17.10
CA GLN A 147 20.33 14.18 -18.26
C GLN A 147 20.92 15.53 -17.85
N ASP A 148 22.20 15.77 -18.13
CA ASP A 148 22.91 17.01 -17.76
C ASP A 148 22.79 17.37 -16.26
N GLY A 149 22.77 16.35 -15.39
CA GLY A 149 22.64 16.53 -13.93
C GLY A 149 21.25 16.86 -13.42
N VAL A 150 20.24 16.82 -14.32
CA VAL A 150 18.82 17.04 -13.98
C VAL A 150 18.05 15.74 -14.18
N THR A 151 17.14 15.43 -13.24
CA THR A 151 16.21 14.29 -13.41
C THR A 151 15.15 14.66 -14.42
N VAL A 152 15.05 13.86 -15.49
CA VAL A 152 14.02 13.99 -16.55
C VAL A 152 13.19 12.71 -16.64
N PHE A 153 11.98 12.86 -17.13
CA PHE A 153 11.03 11.77 -17.38
C PHE A 153 10.66 11.78 -18.88
N ASP A 154 10.46 10.61 -19.47
CA ASP A 154 10.42 10.44 -20.92
C ASP A 154 9.04 10.06 -21.49
N VAL A 155 8.03 9.90 -20.66
CA VAL A 155 6.66 9.63 -21.13
C VAL A 155 5.92 10.95 -21.37
N SER A 156 5.40 11.17 -22.56
CA SER A 156 4.62 12.37 -22.88
C SER A 156 3.27 12.40 -22.15
N PRO A 157 2.62 13.57 -22.00
CA PRO A 157 1.28 13.65 -21.40
C PRO A 157 0.23 12.82 -22.14
N GLU A 158 0.32 12.71 -23.46
CA GLU A 158 -0.56 11.92 -24.31
C GLU A 158 -0.36 10.43 -24.11
N ASP A 159 0.90 9.96 -24.15
CA ASP A 159 1.24 8.55 -23.94
C ASP A 159 0.93 8.11 -22.50
N PHE A 160 1.16 9.01 -21.54
CA PHE A 160 0.78 8.79 -20.15
C PHE A 160 -0.72 8.55 -20.01
N ALA A 161 -1.55 9.44 -20.59
CA ALA A 161 -2.99 9.30 -20.53
C ALA A 161 -3.47 8.02 -21.22
N ALA A 162 -2.86 7.65 -22.37
CA ALA A 162 -3.17 6.41 -23.06
C ALA A 162 -2.86 5.17 -22.19
N ALA A 163 -1.68 5.13 -21.56
CA ALA A 163 -1.32 4.02 -20.68
C ALA A 163 -2.20 3.96 -19.39
N MET A 164 -2.73 5.10 -18.94
CA MET A 164 -3.66 5.15 -17.81
C MET A 164 -5.05 4.56 -18.13
N GLU A 165 -5.38 4.35 -19.42
CA GLU A 165 -6.59 3.60 -19.79
C GLU A 165 -6.53 2.15 -19.31
N ASP A 166 -5.37 1.51 -19.42
CA ASP A 166 -5.16 0.14 -18.92
C ASP A 166 -5.31 0.07 -17.39
N MET A 167 -4.92 1.14 -16.68
CA MET A 167 -5.13 1.24 -15.22
C MET A 167 -6.61 1.29 -14.84
N LEU A 168 -7.42 2.05 -15.62
CA LEU A 168 -8.87 2.08 -15.43
C LEU A 168 -9.50 0.71 -15.70
N ASP A 169 -9.03 0.01 -16.74
CA ASP A 169 -9.48 -1.35 -17.08
C ASP A 169 -9.06 -2.38 -16.02
N ALA A 170 -7.92 -2.15 -15.35
CA ALA A 170 -7.49 -2.92 -14.18
C ALA A 170 -8.34 -2.67 -12.92
N GLY A 171 -9.17 -1.62 -12.91
CA GLY A 171 -10.10 -1.31 -11.81
C GLY A 171 -9.76 -0.03 -11.04
N ALA A 172 -8.76 0.74 -11.47
CA ALA A 172 -8.49 2.03 -10.85
C ALA A 172 -9.69 2.98 -11.03
N SER A 173 -10.09 3.64 -9.95
CA SER A 173 -11.19 4.61 -9.93
C SER A 173 -10.75 6.00 -9.47
N ILE A 174 -9.55 6.10 -8.92
CA ILE A 174 -8.88 7.35 -8.59
C ILE A 174 -7.54 7.34 -9.31
N ILE A 175 -7.34 8.31 -10.21
CA ILE A 175 -6.14 8.39 -11.04
C ILE A 175 -5.49 9.76 -10.95
N GLY A 176 -4.19 9.79 -11.03
CA GLY A 176 -3.38 11.00 -11.01
C GLY A 176 -1.98 10.75 -11.53
N GLY A 177 -1.06 11.59 -11.14
CA GLY A 177 0.35 11.43 -11.45
C GLY A 177 1.23 11.85 -10.29
N CYS A 178 2.44 11.33 -10.24
CA CYS A 178 3.46 11.62 -9.24
C CYS A 178 4.66 12.34 -9.90
N CYS A 179 5.87 11.89 -9.68
CA CYS A 179 7.08 12.54 -10.16
C CYS A 179 7.09 12.72 -11.68
N GLY A 180 7.58 13.90 -12.13
CA GLY A 180 7.67 14.25 -13.55
C GLY A 180 6.36 14.71 -14.17
N THR A 181 5.20 14.53 -13.53
CA THR A 181 3.93 15.02 -14.06
C THR A 181 3.74 16.51 -13.85
N SER A 182 3.04 17.16 -14.74
CA SER A 182 2.71 18.57 -14.73
C SER A 182 1.19 18.78 -14.93
N PRO A 183 0.68 20.00 -14.84
CA PRO A 183 -0.74 20.27 -15.12
C PRO A 183 -1.22 19.77 -16.49
N GLU A 184 -0.33 19.61 -17.48
CA GLU A 184 -0.69 19.06 -18.80
C GLU A 184 -1.09 17.59 -18.69
N TYR A 185 -0.37 16.76 -17.91
CA TYR A 185 -0.74 15.37 -17.66
C TYR A 185 -2.14 15.27 -17.04
N THR A 186 -2.41 16.06 -16.01
CA THR A 186 -3.74 16.11 -15.38
C THR A 186 -4.82 16.53 -16.38
N ARG A 187 -4.52 17.45 -17.30
CA ARG A 187 -5.45 17.89 -18.34
C ARG A 187 -5.77 16.77 -19.32
N GLN A 188 -4.77 15.98 -19.73
CA GLN A 188 -4.98 14.83 -20.62
C GLN A 188 -5.77 13.72 -19.89
N LEU A 189 -5.42 13.41 -18.63
CA LEU A 189 -6.21 12.48 -17.82
C LEU A 189 -7.67 12.93 -17.68
N ARG A 190 -7.92 14.22 -17.47
CA ARG A 190 -9.28 14.75 -17.38
C ARG A 190 -10.04 14.58 -18.69
N ARG A 191 -9.42 14.89 -19.84
CA ARG A 191 -10.03 14.69 -21.16
C ARG A 191 -10.38 13.22 -21.40
N MET A 192 -9.48 12.30 -21.07
CA MET A 192 -9.70 10.87 -21.16
C MET A 192 -10.86 10.44 -20.28
N ALA A 193 -10.87 10.85 -19.01
CA ALA A 193 -11.91 10.50 -18.04
C ALA A 193 -13.32 11.04 -18.44
N ASP A 194 -13.40 12.23 -19.07
CA ASP A 194 -14.66 12.82 -19.52
C ASP A 194 -15.30 12.03 -20.68
N THR A 195 -14.53 11.25 -21.43
CA THR A 195 -15.01 10.43 -22.54
C THR A 195 -15.33 9.00 -22.16
N ARG A 196 -14.95 8.57 -20.95
CA ARG A 196 -15.15 7.20 -20.46
C ARG A 196 -16.29 7.12 -19.44
N ARG A 197 -16.96 5.98 -19.45
CA ARG A 197 -17.84 5.61 -18.36
C ARG A 197 -16.98 5.27 -17.14
N ALA A 198 -17.42 5.70 -15.96
CA ALA A 198 -16.76 5.31 -14.72
C ALA A 198 -16.62 3.78 -14.64
N PRO A 199 -15.44 3.26 -14.24
CA PRO A 199 -15.26 1.84 -14.09
C PRO A 199 -16.27 1.27 -13.09
N THR A 200 -16.79 0.09 -13.39
CA THR A 200 -17.61 -0.63 -12.41
C THR A 200 -16.68 -1.13 -11.31
N PRO A 201 -16.92 -0.78 -10.04
CA PRO A 201 -16.10 -1.31 -8.96
C PRO A 201 -16.08 -2.84 -9.03
N ARG A 202 -14.90 -3.41 -8.96
CA ARG A 202 -14.75 -4.87 -8.92
C ARG A 202 -15.38 -5.37 -7.63
N ALA A 203 -16.20 -6.41 -7.73
CA ALA A 203 -16.76 -7.04 -6.54
C ALA A 203 -15.62 -7.70 -5.75
N TYR A 204 -15.45 -7.30 -4.49
CA TYR A 204 -14.56 -8.00 -3.58
C TYR A 204 -15.14 -9.38 -3.25
N GLU A 205 -14.36 -10.42 -3.49
CA GLU A 205 -14.73 -11.77 -3.07
C GLU A 205 -14.30 -11.96 -1.60
N PRO A 206 -15.27 -12.07 -0.66
CA PRO A 206 -14.95 -12.25 0.74
C PRO A 206 -14.10 -13.49 0.97
N ALA A 207 -12.93 -13.32 1.55
CA ALA A 207 -12.03 -14.40 1.92
C ALA A 207 -11.50 -14.17 3.34
N CYS A 208 -11.15 -15.26 4.03
CA CYS A 208 -10.37 -15.16 5.25
C CYS A 208 -8.89 -15.18 4.84
N VAL A 209 -8.19 -14.08 5.05
CA VAL A 209 -6.79 -13.92 4.66
C VAL A 209 -5.96 -13.61 5.89
N LEU A 210 -4.86 -14.33 6.05
CA LEU A 210 -3.83 -14.03 7.03
C LEU A 210 -2.62 -13.45 6.31
N CYS A 211 -2.14 -12.30 6.76
CA CYS A 211 -1.00 -11.64 6.16
C CYS A 211 0.18 -11.55 7.13
N SER A 212 1.36 -11.92 6.63
CA SER A 212 2.63 -11.44 7.16
C SER A 212 2.97 -10.08 6.52
N ALA A 213 4.18 -9.57 6.72
CA ALA A 213 4.65 -8.38 6.04
C ALA A 213 4.88 -8.59 4.53
N GLN A 214 5.04 -9.82 4.07
CA GLN A 214 5.46 -10.16 2.71
C GLN A 214 4.51 -11.11 1.97
N GLU A 215 3.79 -11.97 2.70
CA GLU A 215 2.97 -13.05 2.15
C GLU A 215 1.54 -13.00 2.69
N ALA A 216 0.61 -13.43 1.85
CA ALA A 216 -0.79 -13.60 2.20
C ALA A 216 -1.19 -15.08 2.07
N VAL A 217 -1.82 -15.63 3.09
CA VAL A 217 -2.40 -16.98 3.08
C VAL A 217 -3.91 -16.86 3.06
N VAL A 218 -4.53 -17.35 1.99
CA VAL A 218 -5.98 -17.37 1.84
C VAL A 218 -6.52 -18.66 2.43
N LEU A 219 -7.28 -18.54 3.51
CA LEU A 219 -7.95 -19.69 4.12
C LEU A 219 -9.21 -20.05 3.35
N PRO A 220 -9.49 -21.34 3.11
CA PRO A 220 -10.68 -21.79 2.42
C PRO A 220 -11.94 -21.48 3.23
N VAL A 221 -12.86 -20.70 2.68
CA VAL A 221 -14.15 -20.38 3.29
C VAL A 221 -15.27 -20.91 2.40
N GLY A 222 -16.23 -21.62 3.00
CA GLY A 222 -17.39 -22.13 2.25
C GLY A 222 -17.11 -23.32 1.31
N VAL A 223 -15.92 -23.91 1.37
CA VAL A 223 -15.54 -25.12 0.64
C VAL A 223 -15.28 -26.28 1.61
N PRO A 224 -15.44 -27.55 1.22
CA PRO A 224 -15.23 -28.69 2.11
C PRO A 224 -13.73 -29.01 2.28
N ARG A 225 -12.94 -28.01 2.64
CA ARG A 225 -11.51 -28.12 2.94
C ARG A 225 -11.26 -27.58 4.35
N ILE A 226 -10.46 -28.31 5.11
CA ILE A 226 -10.03 -27.90 6.45
C ILE A 226 -8.66 -27.25 6.32
N ALA A 227 -8.53 -26.01 6.82
CA ALA A 227 -7.23 -25.38 6.99
C ALA A 227 -6.62 -25.86 8.32
N VAL A 228 -5.34 -26.23 8.28
CA VAL A 228 -4.61 -26.70 9.47
C VAL A 228 -3.68 -25.58 9.94
N ILE A 229 -3.94 -25.06 11.13
CA ILE A 229 -3.13 -24.02 11.75
C ILE A 229 -2.11 -24.66 12.71
N GLY A 230 -0.83 -24.41 12.47
CA GLY A 230 0.26 -24.84 13.33
C GLY A 230 0.31 -24.04 14.62
N GLU A 231 0.19 -24.71 15.80
CA GLU A 231 0.13 -24.09 17.13
C GLU A 231 1.48 -24.10 17.86
N ARG A 232 2.52 -24.76 17.31
CA ARG A 232 3.75 -25.06 18.04
C ARG A 232 4.59 -23.84 18.42
N ILE A 233 4.42 -22.69 17.75
CA ILE A 233 5.15 -21.44 18.04
C ILE A 233 4.46 -20.63 19.16
N ASN A 234 3.56 -21.22 19.91
CA ASN A 234 2.98 -20.63 21.09
C ASN A 234 3.79 -21.04 22.35
N PRO A 235 4.37 -20.10 23.11
CA PRO A 235 5.22 -20.42 24.27
C PRO A 235 4.47 -20.95 25.48
N THR A 236 3.13 -20.90 25.51
CA THR A 236 2.32 -21.39 26.63
C THR A 236 2.52 -22.89 26.82
N GLY A 237 2.95 -23.28 28.00
CA GLY A 237 3.20 -24.69 28.36
C GLY A 237 4.44 -25.33 27.69
N LYS A 238 5.27 -24.57 26.95
CA LYS A 238 6.43 -25.07 26.21
C LYS A 238 7.76 -24.51 26.76
N PRO A 239 8.39 -25.15 27.75
CA PRO A 239 9.59 -24.60 28.37
C PRO A 239 10.78 -24.41 27.42
N LYS A 240 10.97 -25.32 26.46
CA LYS A 240 12.03 -25.22 25.46
C LYS A 240 11.86 -23.99 24.58
N LEU A 241 10.64 -23.74 24.06
CA LEU A 241 10.34 -22.57 23.26
C LEU A 241 10.52 -21.27 24.06
N LYS A 242 10.09 -21.25 25.33
CA LYS A 242 10.34 -20.10 26.23
C LYS A 242 11.84 -19.81 26.40
N ALA A 243 12.65 -20.86 26.54
CA ALA A 243 14.10 -20.72 26.69
C ALA A 243 14.71 -20.16 25.37
N ALA A 244 14.33 -20.70 24.24
CA ALA A 244 14.77 -20.24 22.93
C ALA A 244 14.42 -18.75 22.70
N LEU A 245 13.17 -18.36 22.96
CA LEU A 245 12.74 -16.96 22.85
C LEU A 245 13.56 -16.01 23.76
N ARG A 246 13.84 -16.43 25.00
CA ARG A 246 14.65 -15.62 25.93
C ARG A 246 16.12 -15.53 25.51
N ALA A 247 16.61 -16.54 24.81
CA ALA A 247 17.97 -16.59 24.29
C ALA A 247 18.12 -15.91 22.92
N GLY A 248 17.03 -15.51 22.27
CA GLY A 248 17.04 -15.02 20.88
C GLY A 248 17.38 -16.11 19.86
N ASP A 249 17.14 -17.38 20.20
CA ASP A 249 17.39 -18.54 19.33
C ASP A 249 16.29 -18.64 18.27
N LEU A 250 16.53 -17.96 17.14
CA LEU A 250 15.63 -17.94 16.00
C LEU A 250 15.64 -19.27 15.22
N ASP A 251 16.76 -20.01 15.25
CA ASP A 251 16.87 -21.29 14.54
C ASP A 251 15.90 -22.31 15.12
N TYR A 252 15.72 -22.31 16.43
CA TYR A 252 14.71 -23.17 17.08
C TYR A 252 13.28 -22.82 16.62
N LEU A 253 12.96 -21.52 16.53
CA LEU A 253 11.65 -21.06 16.06
C LEU A 253 11.39 -21.43 14.60
N VAL A 254 12.39 -21.21 13.72
CA VAL A 254 12.32 -21.58 12.32
C VAL A 254 12.14 -23.09 12.17
N GLY A 255 12.89 -23.88 12.94
CA GLY A 255 12.74 -25.35 12.96
C GLY A 255 11.34 -25.82 13.34
N GLU A 256 10.70 -25.20 14.35
CA GLU A 256 9.31 -25.51 14.71
C GLU A 256 8.33 -25.07 13.61
N ALA A 257 8.57 -23.94 12.91
CA ALA A 257 7.73 -23.48 11.79
C ALA A 257 7.80 -24.46 10.60
N VAL A 258 9.02 -24.79 10.16
CA VAL A 258 9.25 -25.73 9.04
C VAL A 258 8.64 -27.09 9.33
N SER A 259 8.85 -27.62 10.54
CA SER A 259 8.27 -28.91 10.94
C SER A 259 6.74 -28.91 10.87
N GLN A 260 6.09 -27.83 11.25
CA GLN A 260 4.62 -27.71 11.13
C GLN A 260 4.17 -27.64 9.67
N GLN A 261 4.87 -26.89 8.84
CA GLN A 261 4.59 -26.77 7.40
C GLN A 261 4.75 -28.15 6.72
N GLU A 262 5.81 -28.89 7.00
CA GLU A 262 6.04 -30.25 6.48
C GLU A 262 4.93 -31.25 6.89
N LEU A 263 4.30 -31.01 8.05
CA LEU A 263 3.17 -31.80 8.53
C LEU A 263 1.81 -31.31 7.99
N GLY A 264 1.80 -30.32 7.11
CA GLY A 264 0.62 -29.83 6.41
C GLY A 264 -0.09 -28.67 7.11
N ALA A 265 0.57 -27.91 7.97
CA ALA A 265 0.07 -26.61 8.43
C ALA A 265 0.20 -25.56 7.32
N GLU A 266 -0.80 -24.71 7.21
CA GLU A 266 -0.88 -23.61 6.23
C GLU A 266 -0.36 -22.29 6.82
#